data_48d36259868c39bef754824e8cca108f
#
_entry.id   48d36259868c39bef754824e8cca108f
#
_cell.length_a   1.000
_cell.length_b   1.000
_cell.length_c   1.000
_cell.angle_alpha   90.00
_cell.angle_beta   90.00
_cell.angle_gamma   90.00
#
_symmetry.space_group_name_H-M   'P 1'
#
loop_
_entity.id
_entity.type
_entity.pdbx_description
1 polymer ?
#
loop_
_entity_poly.entity_id
_entity_poly.type
_entity_poly.pdbx_seq_one_letter_code
_entity_poly.pdbx_strand_id
1 'polypeptide(L)'
;MITPETRVQIRRYFYAEHWKIGTIAQALNVHPDTVRRAIEVERFQHAEPLRPSILDPYLPFVRQTLEQHPRLRATRLHQMIRDRGYAGSVEQLRRVVARLRPQPHEAFLRLQVFPAEQGQVDWAYFGSVLIGRARRQLSCFVMTLSWSRALYLEFFFDQTTENFLRGHVRAFAAWSGAPRIILYDNLRSAVLERRGDQVHFNPRLLELAAHYHFAPRPCQVRAGNQKGRVERAIRYVRDSFWAGRVFTTLEECNRQALVWRDEVAHQRRWPDDSSRTVAQAFAEEQPRLLPLPLHPFDTDRIVAVQSRKTIYVRFDLNDYSIPPEAVGRTLTLAASDTHVRILDGPVEIASHRRSYDRQRVIADPAHEAALLRTKRKALHATRGGRLAVAVPESESLLERAFAAGESAGSQTAQLLRLLDLYGGAALRRAIREALERDTPRASSVAFLLHRQLRPAPLPAVDLSRHPEAEALDVRPHDLETYDELARPHDDDAES
;
A
#
# COMPACT_ATOMS: atom_id res chain seq x y z
N MET A 1 19.51 -43.91 -26.38
CA MET A 1 19.81 -45.07 -25.51
C MET A 1 18.49 -45.69 -25.13
N ILE A 2 18.30 -47.02 -25.25
CA ILE A 2 17.03 -47.67 -24.87
C ILE A 2 17.02 -47.94 -23.36
N THR A 3 15.79 -47.96 -22.78
CA THR A 3 15.59 -48.24 -21.35
C THR A 3 15.89 -49.71 -21.04
N PRO A 4 16.21 -50.06 -19.78
CA PRO A 4 16.38 -51.46 -19.36
C PRO A 4 15.16 -52.32 -19.69
N GLU A 5 13.97 -51.79 -19.52
CA GLU A 5 12.66 -52.46 -19.82
C GLU A 5 12.56 -52.80 -21.32
N THR A 6 12.89 -51.81 -22.18
CA THR A 6 12.89 -52.00 -23.63
C THR A 6 13.91 -53.07 -24.02
N ARG A 7 15.06 -53.13 -23.36
CA ARG A 7 16.08 -54.16 -23.61
C ARG A 7 15.59 -55.55 -23.22
N VAL A 8 14.95 -55.68 -22.06
CA VAL A 8 14.31 -56.95 -21.61
C VAL A 8 13.24 -57.38 -22.61
N GLN A 9 12.45 -56.49 -23.11
CA GLN A 9 11.38 -56.76 -24.09
C GLN A 9 11.94 -57.23 -25.45
N ILE A 10 13.01 -56.58 -25.94
CA ILE A 10 13.75 -57.00 -27.13
C ILE A 10 14.27 -58.44 -26.99
N ARG A 11 14.91 -58.76 -25.85
CA ARG A 11 15.45 -60.09 -25.59
C ARG A 11 14.36 -61.13 -25.47
N ARG A 12 13.23 -60.82 -24.84
CA ARG A 12 12.07 -61.70 -24.75
C ARG A 12 11.54 -62.01 -26.15
N TYR A 13 11.30 -61.05 -26.99
CA TYR A 13 10.83 -61.25 -28.36
C TYR A 13 11.80 -62.05 -29.21
N PHE A 14 13.11 -61.88 -29.01
CA PHE A 14 14.12 -62.61 -29.77
C PHE A 14 14.28 -64.06 -29.30
N TYR A 15 14.54 -64.28 -28.00
CA TYR A 15 14.89 -65.58 -27.45
C TYR A 15 13.68 -66.46 -27.07
N ALA A 16 12.58 -65.86 -26.62
CA ALA A 16 11.42 -66.58 -26.17
C ALA A 16 10.33 -66.71 -27.28
N GLU A 17 10.16 -65.65 -28.04
CA GLU A 17 9.07 -65.57 -29.06
C GLU A 17 9.62 -65.75 -30.48
N HIS A 18 10.96 -65.88 -30.65
CA HIS A 18 11.67 -66.13 -31.92
C HIS A 18 11.37 -65.13 -33.05
N TRP A 19 11.13 -63.88 -32.73
CA TRP A 19 10.91 -62.82 -33.70
C TRP A 19 12.20 -62.42 -34.44
N LYS A 20 12.05 -62.08 -35.72
CA LYS A 20 13.17 -61.55 -36.51
C LYS A 20 13.55 -60.14 -36.03
N ILE A 21 14.85 -59.76 -36.13
CA ILE A 21 15.38 -58.47 -35.69
C ILE A 21 14.59 -57.31 -36.32
N GLY A 22 14.25 -57.37 -37.60
CA GLY A 22 13.48 -56.34 -38.29
C GLY A 22 12.05 -56.16 -37.71
N THR A 23 11.38 -57.28 -37.35
CA THR A 23 10.03 -57.28 -36.75
C THR A 23 10.07 -56.63 -35.36
N ILE A 24 11.10 -56.98 -34.56
CA ILE A 24 11.31 -56.37 -33.22
C ILE A 24 11.59 -54.88 -33.35
N ALA A 25 12.43 -54.48 -34.31
CA ALA A 25 12.78 -53.09 -34.57
C ALA A 25 11.54 -52.27 -34.92
N GLN A 26 10.66 -52.79 -35.78
CA GLN A 26 9.42 -52.17 -36.18
C GLN A 26 8.41 -52.08 -35.03
N ALA A 27 8.23 -53.20 -34.31
CA ALA A 27 7.26 -53.29 -33.20
C ALA A 27 7.58 -52.35 -32.04
N LEU A 28 8.90 -52.13 -31.73
CA LEU A 28 9.37 -51.29 -30.66
C LEU A 28 9.82 -49.90 -31.11
N ASN A 29 9.68 -49.60 -32.40
CA ASN A 29 10.09 -48.33 -33.01
C ASN A 29 11.57 -47.97 -32.70
N VAL A 30 12.46 -48.94 -32.83
CA VAL A 30 13.90 -48.77 -32.58
C VAL A 30 14.70 -49.20 -33.82
N HIS A 31 15.90 -48.64 -34.00
CA HIS A 31 16.74 -49.00 -35.12
C HIS A 31 17.19 -50.47 -35.03
N PRO A 32 17.26 -51.27 -36.13
CA PRO A 32 17.66 -52.70 -36.12
C PRO A 32 19.02 -52.94 -35.43
N ASP A 33 20.01 -52.02 -35.57
CA ASP A 33 21.30 -52.15 -34.88
C ASP A 33 21.16 -51.99 -33.36
N THR A 34 20.14 -51.25 -32.88
CA THR A 34 19.85 -51.16 -31.44
C THR A 34 19.34 -52.50 -30.91
N VAL A 35 18.50 -53.20 -31.73
CA VAL A 35 18.04 -54.54 -31.41
C VAL A 35 19.21 -55.53 -31.40
N ARG A 36 20.13 -55.54 -32.42
CA ARG A 36 21.34 -56.38 -32.45
C ARG A 36 22.19 -56.18 -31.21
N ARG A 37 22.52 -54.90 -30.87
CA ARG A 37 23.28 -54.57 -29.66
C ARG A 37 22.62 -55.01 -28.39
N ALA A 38 21.30 -54.94 -28.30
CA ALA A 38 20.54 -55.39 -27.13
C ALA A 38 20.59 -56.91 -26.95
N ILE A 39 20.70 -57.66 -28.04
CA ILE A 39 20.79 -59.15 -28.06
C ILE A 39 22.21 -59.61 -27.76
N GLU A 40 23.22 -58.98 -28.39
CA GLU A 40 24.65 -59.37 -28.30
C GLU A 40 25.31 -59.01 -26.96
N VAL A 41 24.87 -57.97 -26.28
CA VAL A 41 25.44 -57.51 -25.01
C VAL A 41 24.81 -58.24 -23.83
N GLU A 42 25.56 -59.13 -23.17
CA GLU A 42 25.11 -59.88 -21.99
C GLU A 42 24.90 -59.00 -20.73
N ARG A 43 25.43 -57.79 -20.69
CA ARG A 43 25.33 -56.90 -19.53
C ARG A 43 24.05 -56.07 -19.56
N PHE A 44 23.14 -56.30 -18.58
CA PHE A 44 21.89 -55.55 -18.40
C PHE A 44 22.08 -54.13 -17.85
N GLN A 45 23.24 -53.84 -17.25
CA GLN A 45 23.54 -52.52 -16.75
C GLN A 45 24.93 -52.09 -17.23
N HIS A 46 25.05 -50.88 -17.74
CA HIS A 46 26.33 -50.20 -17.72
C HIS A 46 26.69 -50.00 -16.24
N ALA A 47 27.61 -50.80 -15.71
CA ALA A 47 28.31 -50.39 -14.51
C ALA A 47 29.06 -49.10 -14.88
N GLU A 48 28.53 -47.94 -14.45
CA GLU A 48 29.39 -46.77 -14.45
C GLU A 48 30.68 -47.13 -13.72
N PRO A 49 31.85 -46.89 -14.31
CA PRO A 49 33.09 -47.17 -13.62
C PRO A 49 33.05 -46.38 -12.31
N LEU A 50 33.02 -47.08 -11.19
CA LEU A 50 33.09 -46.50 -9.85
C LEU A 50 34.45 -45.79 -9.75
N ARG A 51 34.46 -44.50 -10.14
CA ARG A 51 35.61 -43.64 -9.85
C ARG A 51 35.64 -43.44 -8.35
N PRO A 52 36.71 -43.87 -7.64
CA PRO A 52 36.80 -43.63 -6.20
C PRO A 52 36.65 -42.15 -5.91
N SER A 53 35.72 -41.81 -5.03
CA SER A 53 35.50 -40.46 -4.57
C SER A 53 36.40 -40.15 -3.39
N ILE A 54 36.98 -38.95 -3.33
CA ILE A 54 37.72 -38.48 -2.14
C ILE A 54 36.88 -38.51 -0.86
N LEU A 55 35.55 -38.67 -0.98
CA LEU A 55 34.61 -38.80 0.12
C LEU A 55 34.46 -40.24 0.62
N ASP A 56 34.82 -41.26 -0.18
CA ASP A 56 34.59 -42.67 0.14
C ASP A 56 35.19 -43.13 1.47
N PRO A 57 36.39 -42.71 1.86
CA PRO A 57 36.96 -43.06 3.17
C PRO A 57 36.14 -42.55 4.35
N TYR A 58 35.37 -41.51 4.15
CA TYR A 58 34.59 -40.85 5.20
C TYR A 58 33.13 -41.32 5.24
N LEU A 59 32.65 -42.08 4.24
CA LEU A 59 31.26 -42.53 4.15
C LEU A 59 30.80 -43.35 5.36
N PRO A 60 31.60 -44.27 5.94
CA PRO A 60 31.19 -44.98 7.15
C PRO A 60 30.89 -44.04 8.31
N PHE A 61 31.77 -43.08 8.56
CA PHE A 61 31.56 -42.06 9.59
C PHE A 61 30.34 -41.18 9.31
N VAL A 62 30.14 -40.76 8.05
CA VAL A 62 28.97 -39.95 7.63
C VAL A 62 27.67 -40.72 7.87
N ARG A 63 27.61 -42.02 7.52
CA ARG A 63 26.44 -42.88 7.76
C ARG A 63 26.13 -43.00 9.24
N GLN A 64 27.10 -43.42 10.03
CA GLN A 64 26.95 -43.59 11.48
C GLN A 64 26.50 -42.29 12.15
N THR A 65 27.07 -41.15 11.77
CA THR A 65 26.69 -39.85 12.33
C THR A 65 25.28 -39.46 11.93
N LEU A 66 24.81 -39.74 10.71
CA LEU A 66 23.46 -39.47 10.25
C LEU A 66 22.42 -40.41 10.85
N GLU A 67 22.78 -41.64 11.19
CA GLU A 67 21.92 -42.58 11.96
C GLU A 67 21.67 -42.08 13.36
N GLN A 68 22.73 -41.62 14.05
CA GLN A 68 22.62 -41.03 15.39
C GLN A 68 21.96 -39.66 15.40
N HIS A 69 22.22 -38.84 14.36
CA HIS A 69 21.76 -37.47 14.24
C HIS A 69 21.13 -37.18 12.84
N PRO A 70 19.95 -37.71 12.53
CA PRO A 70 19.33 -37.61 11.18
C PRO A 70 19.13 -36.18 10.68
N ARG A 71 18.99 -35.21 11.57
CA ARG A 71 18.81 -33.80 11.26
C ARG A 71 20.09 -32.96 11.22
N LEU A 72 21.26 -33.56 11.41
CA LEU A 72 22.53 -32.84 11.40
C LEU A 72 22.75 -32.13 10.07
N ARG A 73 23.08 -30.84 10.12
CA ARG A 73 23.32 -30.06 8.90
C ARG A 73 24.59 -30.55 8.19
N ALA A 74 24.52 -30.62 6.86
CA ALA A 74 25.66 -31.05 6.04
C ALA A 74 26.91 -30.15 6.23
N THR A 75 26.74 -28.87 6.54
CA THR A 75 27.82 -27.94 6.85
C THR A 75 28.55 -28.33 8.15
N ARG A 76 27.84 -28.76 9.18
CA ARG A 76 28.46 -29.23 10.42
C ARG A 76 29.17 -30.58 10.19
N LEU A 77 28.51 -31.47 9.45
CA LEU A 77 29.13 -32.76 9.08
C LEU A 77 30.41 -32.56 8.24
N HIS A 78 30.42 -31.56 7.35
CA HIS A 78 31.59 -31.17 6.59
C HIS A 78 32.75 -30.72 7.50
N GLN A 79 32.48 -29.89 8.52
CA GLN A 79 33.52 -29.55 9.51
C GLN A 79 34.10 -30.80 10.17
N MET A 80 33.23 -31.73 10.64
CA MET A 80 33.66 -32.95 11.33
C MET A 80 34.55 -33.85 10.46
N ILE A 81 34.29 -33.95 9.14
CA ILE A 81 35.12 -34.71 8.23
C ILE A 81 36.39 -33.96 7.78
N ARG A 82 36.32 -32.61 7.72
CA ARG A 82 37.53 -31.77 7.49
C ARG A 82 38.57 -31.98 8.60
N ASP A 83 38.13 -32.00 9.86
CA ASP A 83 38.98 -32.25 11.02
C ASP A 83 39.64 -33.66 10.94
N ARG A 84 39.11 -34.54 10.06
CA ARG A 84 39.63 -35.90 9.77
C ARG A 84 40.40 -35.98 8.43
N GLY A 85 40.70 -34.83 7.82
CA GLY A 85 41.53 -34.77 6.62
C GLY A 85 40.77 -34.69 5.28
N TYR A 86 39.42 -34.49 5.29
CA TYR A 86 38.66 -34.32 4.04
C TYR A 86 38.94 -32.96 3.41
N ALA A 87 39.48 -32.94 2.18
CA ALA A 87 39.82 -31.72 1.44
C ALA A 87 38.77 -31.33 0.37
N GLY A 88 37.65 -32.05 0.26
CA GLY A 88 36.64 -31.80 -0.75
C GLY A 88 35.62 -30.73 -0.37
N SER A 89 34.75 -30.38 -1.32
CA SER A 89 33.74 -29.32 -1.15
C SER A 89 32.54 -29.76 -0.32
N VAL A 90 31.88 -28.78 0.34
CA VAL A 90 30.64 -29.02 1.06
C VAL A 90 29.48 -29.42 0.12
N GLU A 91 29.51 -28.97 -1.13
CA GLU A 91 28.51 -29.32 -2.15
C GLU A 91 28.57 -30.80 -2.53
N GLN A 92 29.76 -31.35 -2.65
CA GLN A 92 29.95 -32.80 -2.91
C GLN A 92 29.37 -33.61 -1.74
N LEU A 93 29.67 -33.22 -0.50
CA LEU A 93 29.09 -33.85 0.69
C LEU A 93 27.57 -33.71 0.74
N ARG A 94 27.01 -32.54 0.43
CA ARG A 94 25.56 -32.32 0.42
C ARG A 94 24.81 -33.29 -0.50
N ARG A 95 25.33 -33.53 -1.72
CA ARG A 95 24.72 -34.48 -2.66
C ARG A 95 24.74 -35.92 -2.09
N VAL A 96 25.76 -36.30 -1.40
CA VAL A 96 25.86 -37.62 -0.78
C VAL A 96 25.00 -37.72 0.46
N VAL A 97 25.02 -36.71 1.35
CA VAL A 97 24.15 -36.63 2.53
C VAL A 97 22.68 -36.69 2.15
N ALA A 98 22.28 -36.03 1.06
CA ALA A 98 20.89 -36.08 0.58
C ALA A 98 20.42 -37.50 0.24
N ARG A 99 21.33 -38.36 -0.25
CA ARG A 99 21.05 -39.76 -0.57
C ARG A 99 21.14 -40.69 0.64
N LEU A 100 22.10 -40.42 1.55
CA LEU A 100 22.36 -41.26 2.72
C LEU A 100 21.49 -40.97 3.91
N ARG A 101 20.88 -39.78 3.96
CA ARG A 101 20.04 -39.37 5.10
C ARG A 101 18.86 -40.33 5.25
N PRO A 102 18.69 -40.97 6.41
CA PRO A 102 17.51 -41.79 6.64
C PRO A 102 16.27 -40.94 6.43
N GLN A 103 15.42 -41.33 5.50
CA GLN A 103 14.09 -40.77 5.34
C GLN A 103 13.19 -41.50 6.32
N PRO A 104 12.64 -40.86 7.34
CA PRO A 104 11.63 -41.51 8.16
C PRO A 104 10.42 -41.77 7.23
N HIS A 105 10.19 -43.04 6.91
CA HIS A 105 8.95 -43.45 6.29
C HIS A 105 7.83 -43.47 7.36
N GLU A 106 7.43 -42.29 7.82
CA GLU A 106 6.21 -42.18 8.62
C GLU A 106 5.02 -42.46 7.68
N ALA A 107 4.35 -43.56 7.91
CA ALA A 107 3.08 -43.82 7.27
C ALA A 107 2.05 -42.84 7.82
N PHE A 108 1.66 -41.85 7.05
CA PHE A 108 0.61 -40.93 7.41
C PHE A 108 -0.76 -41.51 7.09
N LEU A 109 -1.64 -41.54 8.08
CA LEU A 109 -3.05 -41.79 7.86
C LEU A 109 -3.62 -40.71 6.94
N ARG A 110 -4.27 -41.11 5.85
CA ARG A 110 -4.98 -40.18 4.98
C ARG A 110 -6.19 -39.62 5.76
N LEU A 111 -6.07 -38.37 6.22
CA LEU A 111 -7.15 -37.71 6.94
C LEU A 111 -8.35 -37.54 6.01
N GLN A 112 -9.41 -38.29 6.28
CA GLN A 112 -10.71 -38.08 5.66
C GLN A 112 -11.36 -36.86 6.27
N VAL A 113 -11.94 -36.01 5.45
CA VAL A 113 -12.67 -34.80 5.85
C VAL A 113 -14.02 -34.85 5.16
N PHE A 114 -15.06 -34.52 5.90
CA PHE A 114 -16.40 -34.46 5.35
C PHE A 114 -16.67 -33.14 4.60
N PRO A 115 -17.65 -33.10 3.68
CA PRO A 115 -18.05 -31.86 3.03
C PRO A 115 -18.43 -30.79 4.07
N ALA A 116 -17.99 -29.55 3.84
CA ALA A 116 -18.21 -28.37 4.68
C ALA A 116 -17.62 -28.44 6.11
N GLU A 117 -16.88 -29.49 6.43
CA GLU A 117 -16.31 -29.65 7.76
C GLU A 117 -15.15 -28.70 7.99
N GLN A 118 -14.22 -28.62 7.05
CA GLN A 118 -12.94 -27.97 7.30
C GLN A 118 -12.45 -27.09 6.14
N GLY A 119 -12.04 -25.88 6.46
CA GLY A 119 -11.23 -25.01 5.61
C GLY A 119 -9.80 -24.85 6.14
N GLN A 120 -8.86 -24.48 5.28
CA GLN A 120 -7.48 -24.15 5.63
C GLN A 120 -7.14 -22.80 5.04
N VAL A 121 -6.47 -21.96 5.82
CA VAL A 121 -6.08 -20.60 5.42
C VAL A 121 -4.61 -20.35 5.67
N ASP A 122 -3.99 -19.61 4.78
CA ASP A 122 -2.62 -19.14 4.94
C ASP A 122 -2.34 -17.88 4.11
N TRP A 123 -1.27 -17.17 4.48
CA TRP A 123 -0.70 -16.11 3.69
C TRP A 123 0.45 -16.61 2.81
N ALA A 124 0.53 -16.09 1.61
CA ALA A 124 1.66 -16.31 0.74
C ALA A 124 2.27 -14.97 0.29
N TYR A 125 3.60 -14.87 0.36
CA TYR A 125 4.34 -13.71 -0.11
C TYR A 125 4.62 -13.80 -1.60
N PHE A 126 4.33 -12.74 -2.35
CA PHE A 126 4.49 -12.65 -3.81
C PHE A 126 5.41 -11.49 -4.25
N GLY A 127 6.30 -11.05 -3.38
CA GLY A 127 7.24 -9.97 -3.67
C GLY A 127 6.75 -8.62 -3.17
N SER A 128 7.26 -7.55 -3.75
CA SER A 128 6.88 -6.19 -3.40
C SER A 128 6.67 -5.35 -4.66
N VAL A 129 5.73 -4.41 -4.59
CA VAL A 129 5.40 -3.48 -5.65
C VAL A 129 5.68 -2.05 -5.20
N LEU A 130 6.04 -1.20 -6.15
CA LEU A 130 6.21 0.23 -5.91
C LEU A 130 4.90 0.96 -6.24
N ILE A 131 4.36 1.70 -5.27
CA ILE A 131 3.16 2.51 -5.42
C ILE A 131 3.54 3.95 -5.12
N GLY A 132 3.72 4.76 -6.16
CA GLY A 132 4.27 6.10 -6.02
C GLY A 132 5.64 6.06 -5.34
N ARG A 133 5.72 6.60 -4.10
CA ARG A 133 6.94 6.64 -3.27
C ARG A 133 7.04 5.49 -2.27
N ALA A 134 5.98 4.69 -2.13
CA ALA A 134 5.92 3.61 -1.16
C ALA A 134 6.23 2.25 -1.80
N ARG A 135 7.11 1.47 -1.16
CA ARG A 135 7.28 0.05 -1.46
C ARG A 135 6.35 -0.76 -0.58
N ARG A 136 5.37 -1.43 -1.18
CA ARG A 136 4.38 -2.26 -0.49
C ARG A 136 4.64 -3.73 -0.74
N GLN A 137 4.49 -4.53 0.31
CA GLN A 137 4.60 -5.98 0.21
C GLN A 137 3.34 -6.53 -0.44
N LEU A 138 3.48 -7.33 -1.50
CA LEU A 138 2.36 -8.03 -2.10
C LEU A 138 2.19 -9.39 -1.45
N SER A 139 1.05 -9.60 -0.82
CA SER A 139 0.68 -10.80 -0.11
C SER A 139 -0.63 -11.35 -0.64
N CYS A 140 -0.74 -12.65 -0.75
CA CYS A 140 -1.95 -13.33 -1.17
C CYS A 140 -2.56 -14.07 0.02
N PHE A 141 -3.80 -13.75 0.35
CA PHE A 141 -4.65 -14.56 1.20
C PHE A 141 -5.12 -15.78 0.40
N VAL A 142 -4.91 -16.96 0.92
CA VAL A 142 -5.32 -18.20 0.27
C VAL A 142 -6.13 -19.04 1.25
N MET A 143 -7.34 -19.38 0.87
CA MET A 143 -8.21 -20.24 1.65
C MET A 143 -8.71 -21.39 0.76
N THR A 144 -8.71 -22.61 1.28
CA THR A 144 -9.17 -23.80 0.55
C THR A 144 -10.09 -24.65 1.42
N LEU A 145 -11.18 -25.10 0.87
CA LEU A 145 -12.02 -26.11 1.48
C LEU A 145 -11.31 -27.46 1.43
N SER A 146 -11.32 -28.16 2.55
CA SER A 146 -10.51 -29.38 2.70
C SER A 146 -11.07 -30.58 1.97
N TRP A 147 -12.37 -30.60 1.66
CA TRP A 147 -13.02 -31.68 0.92
C TRP A 147 -12.99 -31.43 -0.59
N SER A 148 -13.69 -30.45 -1.11
CA SER A 148 -13.76 -30.18 -2.56
C SER A 148 -12.45 -29.66 -3.16
N ARG A 149 -11.57 -29.08 -2.36
CA ARG A 149 -10.40 -28.32 -2.80
C ARG A 149 -10.78 -27.00 -3.48
N ALA A 150 -11.99 -26.51 -3.31
CA ALA A 150 -12.38 -25.20 -3.76
C ALA A 150 -11.49 -24.15 -3.14
N LEU A 151 -11.01 -23.22 -3.97
CA LEU A 151 -9.98 -22.24 -3.64
C LEU A 151 -10.60 -20.84 -3.65
N TYR A 152 -10.26 -20.04 -2.65
CA TYR A 152 -10.39 -18.61 -2.67
C TYR A 152 -9.01 -17.98 -2.52
N LEU A 153 -8.72 -16.94 -3.30
CA LEU A 153 -7.48 -16.20 -3.22
C LEU A 153 -7.76 -14.72 -3.47
N GLU A 154 -7.01 -13.88 -2.76
CA GLU A 154 -7.06 -12.43 -2.92
C GLU A 154 -5.73 -11.81 -2.53
N PHE A 155 -5.27 -10.83 -3.31
CA PHE A 155 -4.02 -10.12 -3.07
C PHE A 155 -4.25 -8.83 -2.30
N PHE A 156 -3.32 -8.51 -1.39
CA PHE A 156 -3.33 -7.33 -0.53
C PHE A 156 -1.93 -6.73 -0.45
N PHE A 157 -1.85 -5.43 -0.10
CA PHE A 157 -0.57 -4.75 0.08
C PHE A 157 0.06 -4.95 1.46
N ASP A 158 -0.58 -5.66 2.35
CA ASP A 158 -0.08 -6.02 3.68
C ASP A 158 -0.78 -7.26 4.23
N GLN A 159 -0.27 -7.78 5.37
CA GLN A 159 -0.84 -8.92 6.10
C GLN A 159 -1.42 -8.47 7.45
N THR A 160 -2.09 -7.31 7.46
CA THR A 160 -2.75 -6.81 8.67
C THR A 160 -3.89 -7.73 9.10
N THR A 161 -4.28 -7.61 10.36
CA THR A 161 -5.43 -8.36 10.91
C THR A 161 -6.71 -8.02 10.12
N GLU A 162 -6.91 -6.77 9.78
CA GLU A 162 -8.07 -6.29 9.03
C GLU A 162 -8.15 -6.96 7.64
N ASN A 163 -7.05 -7.03 6.90
CA ASN A 163 -7.00 -7.71 5.62
C ASN A 163 -7.15 -9.23 5.75
N PHE A 164 -6.65 -9.80 6.84
CA PHE A 164 -6.88 -11.22 7.15
C PHE A 164 -8.36 -11.54 7.37
N LEU A 165 -9.04 -10.74 8.17
CA LEU A 165 -10.48 -10.89 8.43
C LEU A 165 -11.29 -10.64 7.15
N ARG A 166 -10.91 -9.62 6.35
CA ARG A 166 -11.54 -9.29 5.06
C ARG A 166 -11.43 -10.43 4.06
N GLY A 167 -10.27 -11.08 3.99
CA GLY A 167 -10.09 -12.28 3.17
C GLY A 167 -11.08 -13.40 3.55
N HIS A 168 -11.35 -13.61 4.84
CA HIS A 168 -12.36 -14.58 5.30
C HIS A 168 -13.77 -14.17 4.86
N VAL A 169 -14.16 -12.93 5.16
CA VAL A 169 -15.49 -12.41 4.81
C VAL A 169 -15.77 -12.56 3.32
N ARG A 170 -14.79 -12.21 2.48
CA ARG A 170 -14.92 -12.31 1.03
C ARG A 170 -14.88 -13.75 0.53
N ALA A 171 -14.10 -14.64 1.15
CA ALA A 171 -14.11 -16.06 0.85
C ALA A 171 -15.48 -16.68 1.16
N PHE A 172 -16.05 -16.37 2.32
CA PHE A 172 -17.38 -16.86 2.72
C PHE A 172 -18.47 -16.33 1.78
N ALA A 173 -18.40 -15.05 1.42
CA ALA A 173 -19.32 -14.47 0.43
C ALA A 173 -19.20 -15.18 -0.95
N ALA A 174 -17.97 -15.43 -1.43
CA ALA A 174 -17.73 -16.13 -2.69
C ALA A 174 -18.24 -17.58 -2.69
N TRP A 175 -18.24 -18.24 -1.56
CA TRP A 175 -18.75 -19.59 -1.38
C TRP A 175 -20.23 -19.65 -0.97
N SER A 176 -20.84 -18.51 -0.67
CA SER A 176 -22.19 -18.40 -0.11
C SER A 176 -22.36 -19.19 1.19
N GLY A 177 -21.28 -19.31 1.97
CA GLY A 177 -21.29 -20.04 3.23
C GLY A 177 -19.91 -20.17 3.86
N ALA A 178 -19.84 -20.63 5.11
CA ALA A 178 -18.61 -20.83 5.86
C ALA A 178 -18.40 -22.30 6.24
N PRO A 179 -17.17 -22.84 6.25
CA PRO A 179 -16.89 -24.18 6.78
C PRO A 179 -17.02 -24.18 8.31
N ARG A 180 -17.32 -25.34 8.90
CA ARG A 180 -17.51 -25.48 10.37
C ARG A 180 -16.23 -25.25 11.17
N ILE A 181 -15.09 -25.60 10.60
CA ILE A 181 -13.77 -25.52 11.23
C ILE A 181 -12.81 -24.84 10.26
N ILE A 182 -11.98 -23.93 10.75
CA ILE A 182 -10.90 -23.36 9.95
C ILE A 182 -9.58 -23.62 10.68
N LEU A 183 -8.64 -24.23 9.96
CA LEU A 183 -7.28 -24.48 10.45
C LEU A 183 -6.37 -23.29 10.19
N TYR A 184 -5.71 -22.85 11.23
CA TYR A 184 -4.73 -21.77 11.21
C TYR A 184 -3.33 -22.30 11.57
N ASP A 185 -2.33 -21.87 10.81
CA ASP A 185 -0.96 -22.00 11.28
C ASP A 185 -0.67 -20.91 12.35
N ASN A 186 0.52 -20.92 12.94
CA ASN A 186 0.97 -19.91 13.91
C ASN A 186 1.15 -18.51 13.26
N LEU A 187 0.17 -18.07 12.48
CA LEU A 187 0.12 -16.74 11.87
C LEU A 187 -0.15 -15.70 12.96
N ARG A 188 0.67 -14.65 13.03
CA ARG A 188 0.47 -13.56 14.02
C ARG A 188 -0.90 -12.87 13.91
N SER A 189 -1.49 -12.85 12.73
CA SER A 189 -2.84 -12.32 12.51
C SER A 189 -3.95 -13.20 13.08
N ALA A 190 -3.67 -14.50 13.30
CA ALA A 190 -4.61 -15.47 13.89
C ALA A 190 -4.27 -15.78 15.33
N VAL A 191 -2.99 -15.99 15.67
CA VAL A 191 -2.50 -16.47 16.97
C VAL A 191 -1.59 -15.43 17.59
N LEU A 192 -1.97 -14.88 18.73
CA LEU A 192 -1.16 -13.89 19.47
C LEU A 192 -0.04 -14.56 20.26
N GLU A 193 -0.35 -15.65 20.94
CA GLU A 193 0.60 -16.36 21.79
C GLU A 193 0.27 -17.86 21.82
N ARG A 194 1.30 -18.68 21.95
CA ARG A 194 1.18 -20.11 22.17
C ARG A 194 2.07 -20.52 23.35
N ARG A 195 1.47 -21.08 24.40
CA ARG A 195 2.15 -21.66 25.55
C ARG A 195 1.80 -23.15 25.64
N GLY A 196 2.66 -24.01 25.14
CA GLY A 196 2.39 -25.45 25.04
C GLY A 196 1.17 -25.73 24.17
N ASP A 197 0.14 -26.36 24.76
CA ASP A 197 -1.12 -26.67 24.06
C ASP A 197 -2.14 -25.53 24.12
N GLN A 198 -1.91 -24.49 24.92
CA GLN A 198 -2.78 -23.32 24.96
C GLN A 198 -2.45 -22.36 23.84
N VAL A 199 -3.46 -21.98 23.06
CA VAL A 199 -3.36 -21.05 21.94
C VAL A 199 -4.29 -19.88 22.21
N HIS A 200 -3.72 -18.68 22.24
CA HIS A 200 -4.47 -17.44 22.35
C HIS A 200 -4.70 -16.87 20.94
N PHE A 201 -5.91 -17.00 20.45
CA PHE A 201 -6.32 -16.40 19.17
C PHE A 201 -6.49 -14.88 19.30
N ASN A 202 -6.32 -14.19 18.18
CA ASN A 202 -6.64 -12.77 18.07
C ASN A 202 -8.12 -12.54 18.41
N PRO A 203 -8.47 -11.62 19.36
CA PRO A 203 -9.86 -11.37 19.75
C PRO A 203 -10.78 -11.05 18.55
N ARG A 204 -10.31 -10.27 17.57
CA ARG A 204 -11.08 -9.96 16.37
C ARG A 204 -11.35 -11.19 15.50
N LEU A 205 -10.45 -12.18 15.52
CA LEU A 205 -10.71 -13.47 14.86
C LEU A 205 -11.77 -14.28 15.61
N LEU A 206 -11.78 -14.23 16.94
CA LEU A 206 -12.83 -14.88 17.74
C LEU A 206 -14.19 -14.23 17.54
N GLU A 207 -14.26 -12.91 17.42
CA GLU A 207 -15.48 -12.18 17.05
C GLU A 207 -15.98 -12.60 15.66
N LEU A 208 -15.09 -12.68 14.66
CA LEU A 208 -15.42 -13.19 13.34
C LEU A 208 -15.94 -14.63 13.39
N ALA A 209 -15.27 -15.48 14.17
CA ALA A 209 -15.65 -16.89 14.31
C ALA A 209 -17.04 -17.04 14.94
N ALA A 210 -17.34 -16.24 15.97
CA ALA A 210 -18.66 -16.17 16.59
C ALA A 210 -19.72 -15.66 15.61
N HIS A 211 -19.42 -14.64 14.81
CA HIS A 211 -20.32 -14.03 13.83
C HIS A 211 -20.73 -15.00 12.70
N TYR A 212 -19.79 -15.82 12.21
CA TYR A 212 -20.02 -16.82 11.16
C TYR A 212 -20.21 -18.24 11.67
N HIS A 213 -20.21 -18.45 12.99
CA HIS A 213 -20.44 -19.74 13.67
C HIS A 213 -19.42 -20.83 13.33
N PHE A 214 -18.18 -20.50 12.96
CA PHE A 214 -17.14 -21.48 12.72
C PHE A 214 -16.18 -21.61 13.94
N ALA A 215 -15.53 -22.76 14.06
CA ALA A 215 -14.53 -23.02 15.09
C ALA A 215 -13.11 -22.79 14.56
N PRO A 216 -12.36 -21.79 15.06
CA PRO A 216 -10.95 -21.65 14.73
C PRO A 216 -10.13 -22.73 15.44
N ARG A 217 -9.28 -23.44 14.72
CA ARG A 217 -8.37 -24.46 15.26
C ARG A 217 -6.93 -24.18 14.83
N PRO A 218 -5.97 -24.29 15.76
CA PRO A 218 -4.57 -24.20 15.40
C PRO A 218 -4.11 -25.52 14.77
N CYS A 219 -3.21 -25.46 13.80
CA CYS A 219 -2.49 -26.64 13.35
C CYS A 219 -1.64 -27.21 14.49
N GLN A 220 -1.61 -28.53 14.63
CA GLN A 220 -0.75 -29.19 15.61
C GLN A 220 0.72 -29.00 15.26
N VAL A 221 1.56 -28.86 16.29
CA VAL A 221 3.01 -28.75 16.14
C VAL A 221 3.54 -30.01 15.49
N ARG A 222 4.32 -29.88 14.41
CA ARG A 222 4.93 -30.97 13.62
C ARG A 222 3.94 -31.85 12.82
N ALA A 223 2.67 -31.50 12.74
CA ALA A 223 1.71 -32.20 11.90
C ALA A 223 1.63 -31.55 10.49
N GLY A 224 2.71 -31.61 9.72
CA GLY A 224 2.78 -31.03 8.35
C GLY A 224 1.72 -31.60 7.38
N ASN A 225 1.19 -32.80 7.66
CA ASN A 225 0.09 -33.40 6.91
C ASN A 225 -1.24 -32.64 7.07
N GLN A 226 -1.47 -31.94 8.20
CA GLN A 226 -2.70 -31.18 8.44
C GLN A 226 -2.80 -29.93 7.54
N LYS A 227 -1.67 -29.26 7.23
CA LYS A 227 -1.62 -28.02 6.45
C LYS A 227 -1.35 -28.23 4.94
N GLY A 228 -1.02 -29.45 4.54
CA GLY A 228 -0.56 -29.77 3.18
C GLY A 228 -1.53 -29.40 2.04
N ARG A 229 -2.79 -29.05 2.34
CA ARG A 229 -3.77 -28.66 1.32
C ARG A 229 -3.60 -27.19 0.92
N VAL A 230 -3.52 -26.27 1.88
CA VAL A 230 -3.32 -24.86 1.58
C VAL A 230 -1.90 -24.59 1.05
N GLU A 231 -0.87 -25.29 1.54
CA GLU A 231 0.49 -25.17 1.00
C GLU A 231 0.58 -25.60 -0.48
N ARG A 232 -0.12 -26.68 -0.85
CA ARG A 232 -0.24 -27.11 -2.25
C ARG A 232 -1.03 -26.10 -3.08
N ALA A 233 -2.09 -25.51 -2.52
CA ALA A 233 -2.86 -24.47 -3.19
C ALA A 233 -1.97 -23.23 -3.43
N ILE A 234 -1.18 -22.77 -2.46
CA ILE A 234 -0.24 -21.66 -2.61
C ILE A 234 0.79 -21.94 -3.70
N ARG A 235 1.37 -23.15 -3.72
CA ARG A 235 2.31 -23.54 -4.77
C ARG A 235 1.63 -23.50 -6.14
N TYR A 236 0.41 -24.02 -6.24
CA TYR A 236 -0.37 -23.99 -7.48
C TYR A 236 -0.68 -22.57 -7.93
N VAL A 237 -1.02 -21.65 -7.02
CA VAL A 237 -1.18 -20.23 -7.32
C VAL A 237 0.12 -19.64 -7.88
N ARG A 238 1.27 -19.96 -7.29
CA ARG A 238 2.58 -19.46 -7.76
C ARG A 238 2.92 -19.96 -9.16
N ASP A 239 2.74 -21.25 -9.39
CA ASP A 239 3.22 -21.93 -10.61
C ASP A 239 2.23 -21.75 -11.78
N SER A 240 0.93 -21.61 -11.52
CA SER A 240 -0.12 -21.58 -12.55
C SER A 240 -0.80 -20.22 -12.73
N PHE A 241 -0.97 -19.44 -11.65
CA PHE A 241 -1.56 -18.11 -11.77
C PHE A 241 -0.49 -17.02 -11.91
N TRP A 242 0.45 -16.98 -10.97
CA TRP A 242 1.39 -15.86 -10.84
C TRP A 242 2.48 -15.85 -11.92
N ALA A 243 3.04 -17.02 -12.24
CA ALA A 243 4.15 -17.12 -13.18
C ALA A 243 3.78 -16.58 -14.57
N GLY A 244 4.57 -15.62 -15.07
CA GLY A 244 4.40 -15.04 -16.40
C GLY A 244 3.22 -14.07 -16.57
N ARG A 245 2.50 -13.70 -15.49
CA ARG A 245 1.42 -12.70 -15.57
C ARG A 245 1.92 -11.29 -15.34
N VAL A 246 1.26 -10.35 -16.01
CA VAL A 246 1.49 -8.91 -15.86
C VAL A 246 0.17 -8.25 -15.47
N PHE A 247 0.21 -7.35 -14.51
CA PHE A 247 -0.91 -6.52 -14.07
C PHE A 247 -0.37 -5.16 -13.60
N THR A 248 -1.17 -4.13 -13.75
CA THR A 248 -0.79 -2.74 -13.45
C THR A 248 -1.32 -2.29 -12.09
N THR A 249 -2.46 -2.84 -11.65
CA THR A 249 -3.11 -2.50 -10.38
C THR A 249 -3.45 -3.74 -9.57
N LEU A 250 -3.68 -3.55 -8.27
CA LEU A 250 -4.12 -4.63 -7.37
C LEU A 250 -5.51 -5.13 -7.76
N GLU A 251 -6.40 -4.23 -8.16
CA GLU A 251 -7.74 -4.54 -8.60
C GLU A 251 -7.72 -5.43 -9.85
N GLU A 252 -6.83 -5.11 -10.80
CA GLU A 252 -6.65 -5.95 -11.99
C GLU A 252 -6.08 -7.32 -11.64
N CYS A 253 -5.08 -7.39 -10.74
CA CYS A 253 -4.53 -8.64 -10.24
C CYS A 253 -5.64 -9.53 -9.62
N ASN A 254 -6.46 -8.96 -8.74
CA ASN A 254 -7.55 -9.67 -8.08
C ASN A 254 -8.64 -10.11 -9.07
N ARG A 255 -9.00 -9.27 -10.05
CA ARG A 255 -9.93 -9.64 -11.11
C ARG A 255 -9.42 -10.82 -11.94
N GLN A 256 -8.14 -10.79 -12.35
CA GLN A 256 -7.51 -11.91 -13.07
C GLN A 256 -7.44 -13.18 -12.21
N ALA A 257 -7.22 -13.03 -10.90
CA ALA A 257 -7.19 -14.15 -9.95
C ALA A 257 -8.55 -14.84 -9.83
N LEU A 258 -9.64 -14.08 -9.80
CA LEU A 258 -11.01 -14.61 -9.77
C LEU A 258 -11.34 -15.39 -11.05
N VAL A 259 -11.04 -14.82 -12.22
CA VAL A 259 -11.24 -15.47 -13.51
C VAL A 259 -10.44 -16.80 -13.57
N TRP A 260 -9.15 -16.74 -13.23
CA TRP A 260 -8.30 -17.94 -13.19
C TRP A 260 -8.82 -18.99 -12.20
N ARG A 261 -9.31 -18.56 -11.03
CA ARG A 261 -9.91 -19.47 -10.05
C ARG A 261 -11.07 -20.26 -10.65
N ASP A 262 -11.98 -19.57 -11.34
CA ASP A 262 -13.22 -20.18 -11.83
C ASP A 262 -13.00 -20.98 -13.13
N GLU A 263 -12.19 -20.47 -14.06
CA GLU A 263 -11.97 -21.08 -15.37
C GLU A 263 -10.85 -22.14 -15.38
N VAL A 264 -9.89 -22.06 -14.45
CA VAL A 264 -8.73 -22.95 -14.44
C VAL A 264 -8.68 -23.78 -13.15
N ALA A 265 -8.62 -23.11 -11.97
CA ALA A 265 -8.38 -23.82 -10.73
C ALA A 265 -9.55 -24.73 -10.33
N HIS A 266 -10.78 -24.29 -10.54
CA HIS A 266 -11.97 -25.08 -10.23
C HIS A 266 -12.33 -26.11 -11.31
N GLN A 267 -11.81 -25.94 -12.53
CA GLN A 267 -12.00 -26.92 -13.63
C GLN A 267 -11.01 -28.10 -13.59
N ARG A 268 -9.98 -28.02 -12.73
CA ARG A 268 -9.06 -29.15 -12.55
C ARG A 268 -9.76 -30.38 -11.99
N ARG A 269 -9.20 -31.57 -12.26
CA ARG A 269 -9.69 -32.83 -11.71
C ARG A 269 -9.65 -32.83 -10.18
N TRP A 270 -10.72 -33.33 -9.56
CA TRP A 270 -10.78 -33.44 -8.11
C TRP A 270 -9.86 -34.58 -7.62
N PRO A 271 -8.96 -34.36 -6.63
CA PRO A 271 -7.95 -35.35 -6.25
C PRO A 271 -8.50 -36.63 -5.62
N ASP A 272 -9.71 -36.60 -5.07
CA ASP A 272 -10.30 -37.77 -4.42
C ASP A 272 -11.16 -38.61 -5.41
N ASP A 273 -11.58 -38.03 -6.55
CA ASP A 273 -12.22 -38.69 -7.68
C ASP A 273 -11.89 -37.94 -8.99
N SER A 274 -11.01 -38.50 -9.79
CA SER A 274 -10.52 -37.89 -11.03
C SER A 274 -11.55 -37.83 -12.17
N SER A 275 -12.71 -38.47 -12.03
CA SER A 275 -13.84 -38.38 -12.99
C SER A 275 -14.59 -37.04 -12.85
N ARG A 276 -14.37 -36.31 -11.77
CA ARG A 276 -15.05 -35.06 -11.40
C ARG A 276 -14.07 -33.88 -11.35
N THR A 277 -14.62 -32.70 -11.52
CA THR A 277 -13.86 -31.45 -11.31
C THR A 277 -14.02 -30.95 -9.87
N VAL A 278 -13.11 -30.05 -9.45
CA VAL A 278 -13.23 -29.31 -8.19
C VAL A 278 -14.54 -28.54 -8.12
N ALA A 279 -14.98 -27.93 -9.24
CA ALA A 279 -16.26 -27.22 -9.31
C ALA A 279 -17.44 -28.13 -9.03
N GLN A 280 -17.46 -29.34 -9.58
CA GLN A 280 -18.54 -30.34 -9.35
C GLN A 280 -18.54 -30.82 -7.89
N ALA A 281 -17.35 -31.06 -7.31
CA ALA A 281 -17.25 -31.39 -5.90
C ALA A 281 -17.73 -30.23 -5.03
N PHE A 282 -17.34 -28.99 -5.36
CA PHE A 282 -17.75 -27.80 -4.62
C PHE A 282 -19.27 -27.59 -4.66
N ALA A 283 -19.91 -27.82 -5.81
CA ALA A 283 -21.37 -27.74 -5.94
C ALA A 283 -22.12 -28.72 -4.99
N GLU A 284 -21.51 -29.86 -4.68
CA GLU A 284 -22.03 -30.80 -3.66
C GLU A 284 -21.76 -30.35 -2.23
N GLU A 285 -20.60 -29.71 -1.99
CA GLU A 285 -20.20 -29.23 -0.67
C GLU A 285 -20.93 -27.95 -0.25
N GLN A 286 -21.16 -27.03 -1.20
CA GLN A 286 -21.70 -25.68 -0.96
C GLN A 286 -23.02 -25.69 -0.15
N PRO A 287 -24.03 -26.50 -0.42
CA PRO A 287 -25.28 -26.51 0.35
C PRO A 287 -25.11 -26.93 1.82
N ARG A 288 -23.97 -27.53 2.17
CA ARG A 288 -23.67 -28.04 3.52
C ARG A 288 -22.85 -27.05 4.35
N LEU A 289 -22.38 -25.97 3.73
CA LEU A 289 -21.69 -24.87 4.45
C LEU A 289 -22.64 -24.20 5.44
N LEU A 290 -22.10 -23.60 6.48
CA LEU A 290 -22.86 -22.79 7.42
C LEU A 290 -23.44 -21.57 6.68
N PRO A 291 -24.71 -21.22 6.90
CA PRO A 291 -25.33 -20.07 6.25
C PRO A 291 -24.65 -18.77 6.66
N LEU A 292 -24.64 -17.81 5.75
CA LEU A 292 -24.11 -16.49 6.04
C LEU A 292 -25.08 -15.67 6.90
N PRO A 293 -24.56 -14.85 7.83
CA PRO A 293 -25.37 -13.88 8.55
C PRO A 293 -25.91 -12.80 7.59
N LEU A 294 -26.99 -12.12 8.00
CA LEU A 294 -27.64 -11.07 7.21
C LEU A 294 -26.68 -9.91 6.87
N HIS A 295 -25.83 -9.55 7.81
CA HIS A 295 -24.83 -8.49 7.64
C HIS A 295 -23.43 -9.08 7.67
N PRO A 296 -22.53 -8.66 6.76
CA PRO A 296 -21.15 -9.09 6.80
C PRO A 296 -20.44 -8.51 8.04
N PHE A 297 -19.44 -9.22 8.55
CA PHE A 297 -18.61 -8.76 9.64
C PHE A 297 -17.80 -7.52 9.20
N ASP A 298 -17.77 -6.50 10.05
CA ASP A 298 -16.99 -5.29 9.80
C ASP A 298 -15.49 -5.55 10.01
N THR A 299 -14.74 -5.33 8.96
CA THR A 299 -13.28 -5.54 8.92
C THR A 299 -12.48 -4.25 8.84
N ASP A 300 -13.14 -3.09 8.96
CA ASP A 300 -12.46 -1.82 8.87
C ASP A 300 -11.53 -1.59 10.06
N ARG A 301 -10.41 -0.96 9.80
CA ARG A 301 -9.50 -0.50 10.85
C ARG A 301 -10.04 0.77 11.47
N ILE A 302 -10.41 0.67 12.72
CA ILE A 302 -10.95 1.79 13.48
C ILE A 302 -9.83 2.43 14.31
N VAL A 303 -9.62 3.74 14.14
CA VAL A 303 -8.58 4.51 14.84
C VAL A 303 -9.15 5.87 15.26
N ALA A 304 -8.90 6.26 16.52
CA ALA A 304 -9.15 7.63 16.95
C ALA A 304 -8.10 8.57 16.33
N VAL A 305 -8.55 9.66 15.70
CA VAL A 305 -7.70 10.66 15.07
C VAL A 305 -8.10 12.06 15.48
N GLN A 306 -7.16 12.99 15.47
CA GLN A 306 -7.42 14.40 15.76
C GLN A 306 -6.60 15.26 14.80
N SER A 307 -7.26 16.25 14.19
CA SER A 307 -6.56 17.34 13.54
C SER A 307 -6.31 18.48 14.55
N ARG A 308 -5.11 19.07 14.54
CA ARG A 308 -4.77 20.11 15.51
C ARG A 308 -5.10 21.51 15.00
N LYS A 309 -4.51 21.91 13.87
CA LYS A 309 -4.59 23.27 13.31
C LYS A 309 -4.93 23.30 11.83
N THR A 310 -4.96 22.13 11.18
CA THR A 310 -5.20 21.99 9.75
C THR A 310 -6.46 21.16 9.51
N ILE A 311 -7.03 21.28 8.33
CA ILE A 311 -8.16 20.45 7.91
C ILE A 311 -7.74 19.03 7.51
N TYR A 312 -6.63 18.52 8.04
CA TYR A 312 -6.11 17.21 7.67
C TYR A 312 -5.92 16.30 8.90
N VAL A 313 -6.30 15.05 8.76
CA VAL A 313 -6.00 13.96 9.68
C VAL A 313 -5.02 13.00 9.01
N ARG A 314 -4.10 12.44 9.80
CA ARG A 314 -3.05 11.57 9.28
C ARG A 314 -3.38 10.10 9.48
N PHE A 315 -3.29 9.33 8.36
CA PHE A 315 -3.42 7.89 8.39
C PHE A 315 -2.52 7.23 7.33
N ASP A 316 -1.84 6.15 7.70
CA ASP A 316 -0.91 5.37 6.84
C ASP A 316 0.06 6.27 6.05
N LEU A 317 0.68 7.24 6.76
CA LEU A 317 1.64 8.22 6.23
C LEU A 317 1.07 9.19 5.17
N ASN A 318 -0.25 9.29 5.05
CA ASN A 318 -0.94 10.22 4.16
C ASN A 318 -1.85 11.15 4.97
N ASP A 319 -2.17 12.30 4.41
CA ASP A 319 -3.02 13.32 5.03
C ASP A 319 -4.37 13.37 4.27
N TYR A 320 -5.48 13.22 5.01
CA TYR A 320 -6.84 13.18 4.49
C TYR A 320 -7.62 14.40 5.00
N SER A 321 -8.32 15.12 4.11
CA SER A 321 -9.03 16.33 4.49
C SER A 321 -10.32 16.04 5.24
N ILE A 322 -10.68 16.96 6.13
CA ILE A 322 -11.93 16.99 6.88
C ILE A 322 -12.62 18.36 6.73
N PRO A 323 -13.92 18.47 6.94
CA PRO A 323 -14.60 19.75 7.03
C PRO A 323 -13.96 20.67 8.09
N PRO A 324 -13.80 22.00 7.81
CA PRO A 324 -13.17 22.92 8.75
C PRO A 324 -13.81 22.96 10.15
N GLU A 325 -15.10 22.69 10.24
CA GLU A 325 -15.88 22.67 11.47
C GLU A 325 -15.48 21.52 12.43
N ALA A 326 -14.86 20.49 11.89
CA ALA A 326 -14.39 19.32 12.64
C ALA A 326 -12.94 19.46 13.16
N VAL A 327 -12.27 20.56 12.81
CA VAL A 327 -10.88 20.81 13.27
C VAL A 327 -10.84 20.95 14.79
N GLY A 328 -9.86 20.28 15.42
CA GLY A 328 -9.69 20.28 16.88
C GLY A 328 -10.52 19.23 17.61
N ARG A 329 -11.43 18.54 16.92
CA ARG A 329 -12.23 17.45 17.51
C ARG A 329 -11.49 16.12 17.45
N THR A 330 -11.83 15.23 18.38
CA THR A 330 -11.46 13.83 18.28
C THR A 330 -12.48 13.11 17.43
N LEU A 331 -12.00 12.54 16.32
CA LEU A 331 -12.81 11.88 15.30
C LEU A 331 -12.49 10.40 15.23
N THR A 332 -13.40 9.61 14.69
CA THR A 332 -13.16 8.20 14.38
C THR A 332 -12.81 8.05 12.90
N LEU A 333 -11.69 7.44 12.61
CA LEU A 333 -11.28 7.07 11.26
C LEU A 333 -11.54 5.57 11.07
N ALA A 334 -12.34 5.21 10.06
CA ALA A 334 -12.61 3.84 9.64
C ALA A 334 -11.99 3.61 8.26
N ALA A 335 -10.98 2.73 8.20
CA ALA A 335 -10.25 2.46 6.97
C ALA A 335 -10.51 1.05 6.45
N SER A 336 -11.12 0.97 5.28
CA SER A 336 -11.19 -0.26 4.48
C SER A 336 -9.91 -0.44 3.63
N ASP A 337 -9.89 -1.40 2.73
CA ASP A 337 -8.85 -1.54 1.71
C ASP A 337 -8.94 -0.50 0.59
N THR A 338 -10.12 0.12 0.38
CA THR A 338 -10.38 1.05 -0.71
C THR A 338 -10.68 2.47 -0.26
N HIS A 339 -11.25 2.66 0.93
CA HIS A 339 -11.70 3.95 1.43
C HIS A 339 -11.23 4.24 2.85
N VAL A 340 -11.08 5.53 3.14
CA VAL A 340 -10.87 6.09 4.47
C VAL A 340 -12.07 6.99 4.77
N ARG A 341 -12.90 6.56 5.73
CA ARG A 341 -14.08 7.29 6.21
C ARG A 341 -13.73 7.95 7.53
N ILE A 342 -14.20 9.19 7.72
CA ILE A 342 -13.96 9.95 8.93
C ILE A 342 -15.33 10.30 9.51
N LEU A 343 -15.53 9.95 10.78
CA LEU A 343 -16.80 10.08 11.48
C LEU A 343 -16.65 11.00 12.69
N ASP A 344 -17.67 11.83 12.92
CA ASP A 344 -17.87 12.60 14.16
C ASP A 344 -19.04 11.94 14.92
N GLY A 345 -18.73 11.10 15.91
CA GLY A 345 -19.72 10.21 16.50
C GLY A 345 -20.29 9.23 15.46
N PRO A 346 -21.61 9.17 15.25
CA PRO A 346 -22.24 8.28 14.28
C PRO A 346 -22.29 8.86 12.86
N VAL A 347 -21.90 10.12 12.66
CA VAL A 347 -22.05 10.83 11.39
C VAL A 347 -20.77 10.75 10.57
N GLU A 348 -20.85 10.25 9.35
CA GLU A 348 -19.77 10.30 8.39
C GLU A 348 -19.63 11.72 7.84
N ILE A 349 -18.49 12.37 8.12
CA ILE A 349 -18.22 13.76 7.73
C ILE A 349 -17.27 13.87 6.54
N ALA A 350 -16.52 12.82 6.23
CA ALA A 350 -15.67 12.75 5.05
C ALA A 350 -15.42 11.30 4.62
N SER A 351 -15.32 11.08 3.31
CA SER A 351 -14.95 9.80 2.70
C SER A 351 -13.96 10.04 1.57
N HIS A 352 -12.84 9.34 1.62
CA HIS A 352 -11.76 9.47 0.64
C HIS A 352 -11.34 8.11 0.13
N ARG A 353 -10.88 8.05 -1.13
CA ARG A 353 -10.21 6.85 -1.63
C ARG A 353 -8.91 6.64 -0.87
N ARG A 354 -8.69 5.42 -0.34
CA ARG A 354 -7.46 5.08 0.39
C ARG A 354 -6.25 5.11 -0.54
N SER A 355 -5.17 5.77 -0.09
CA SER A 355 -3.88 5.77 -0.77
C SER A 355 -2.92 4.81 -0.08
N TYR A 356 -2.30 3.93 -0.85
CA TYR A 356 -1.19 3.08 -0.41
C TYR A 356 0.20 3.67 -0.71
N ASP A 357 0.25 4.88 -1.30
CA ASP A 357 1.45 5.70 -1.37
C ASP A 357 1.79 6.29 0.00
N ARG A 358 2.78 7.13 0.10
CA ARG A 358 3.15 7.87 1.30
C ARG A 358 3.33 9.35 1.00
N GLN A 359 3.11 10.20 2.02
CA GLN A 359 3.27 11.66 1.92
C GLN A 359 2.36 12.26 0.84
N ARG A 360 1.17 11.68 0.64
CA ARG A 360 0.13 12.24 -0.22
C ARG A 360 -0.84 13.05 0.61
N VAL A 361 -1.31 14.13 0.01
CA VAL A 361 -2.45 14.89 0.50
C VAL A 361 -3.65 14.51 -0.34
N ILE A 362 -4.66 13.94 0.29
CA ILE A 362 -5.92 13.52 -0.32
C ILE A 362 -6.98 14.49 0.20
N ALA A 363 -7.28 15.50 -0.62
CA ALA A 363 -8.18 16.57 -0.27
C ALA A 363 -9.51 16.49 -1.04
N ASP A 364 -10.59 16.76 -0.35
CA ASP A 364 -11.85 17.10 -0.98
C ASP A 364 -11.86 18.61 -1.26
N PRO A 365 -12.04 19.04 -2.52
CA PRO A 365 -12.09 20.45 -2.88
C PRO A 365 -13.16 21.25 -2.10
N ALA A 366 -14.26 20.60 -1.68
CA ALA A 366 -15.31 21.22 -0.87
C ALA A 366 -14.79 21.66 0.51
N HIS A 367 -13.91 20.87 1.14
CA HIS A 367 -13.31 21.20 2.43
C HIS A 367 -12.38 22.41 2.34
N GLU A 368 -11.57 22.48 1.28
CA GLU A 368 -10.67 23.62 1.04
C GLU A 368 -11.49 24.90 0.74
N ALA A 369 -12.51 24.79 -0.10
CA ALA A 369 -13.41 25.92 -0.40
C ALA A 369 -14.15 26.40 0.84
N ALA A 370 -14.61 25.50 1.73
CA ALA A 370 -15.22 25.86 3.01
C ALA A 370 -14.26 26.61 3.93
N LEU A 371 -13.00 26.12 4.02
CA LEU A 371 -11.95 26.81 4.79
C LEU A 371 -11.67 28.22 4.27
N LEU A 372 -11.57 28.38 2.94
CA LEU A 372 -11.36 29.68 2.32
C LEU A 372 -12.54 30.63 2.59
N ARG A 373 -13.78 30.14 2.52
CA ARG A 373 -14.99 30.96 2.87
C ARG A 373 -14.96 31.41 4.34
N THR A 374 -14.58 30.50 5.26
CA THR A 374 -14.46 30.82 6.69
C THR A 374 -13.36 31.84 6.94
N LYS A 375 -12.21 31.69 6.29
CA LYS A 375 -11.10 32.67 6.38
C LYS A 375 -11.47 34.02 5.78
N ARG A 376 -12.17 34.06 4.64
CA ARG A 376 -12.66 35.30 4.05
C ARG A 376 -13.67 36.01 5.00
N LYS A 377 -14.62 35.26 5.58
CA LYS A 377 -15.54 35.82 6.59
C LYS A 377 -14.78 36.39 7.80
N ALA A 378 -13.79 35.67 8.30
CA ALA A 378 -12.93 36.15 9.39
C ALA A 378 -12.08 37.36 8.98
N LEU A 379 -11.60 37.42 7.76
CA LEU A 379 -10.87 38.56 7.21
C LEU A 379 -11.80 39.79 7.08
N HIS A 380 -13.04 39.58 6.64
CA HIS A 380 -14.06 40.65 6.58
C HIS A 380 -14.47 41.18 7.98
N ALA A 381 -14.42 40.33 9.00
CA ALA A 381 -14.62 40.72 10.39
C ALA A 381 -13.41 41.44 11.02
N THR A 382 -12.24 41.41 10.39
CA THR A 382 -11.03 42.09 10.83
C THR A 382 -10.97 43.53 10.32
N ARG A 383 -9.98 44.30 10.81
CA ARG A 383 -9.74 45.69 10.36
C ARG A 383 -9.64 45.81 8.84
N GLY A 384 -8.96 44.87 8.14
CA GLY A 384 -8.87 44.84 6.68
C GLY A 384 -10.20 44.59 5.98
N GLY A 385 -11.04 43.74 6.53
CA GLY A 385 -12.38 43.49 5.97
C GLY A 385 -13.35 44.70 6.09
N ARG A 386 -13.23 45.46 7.16
CA ARG A 386 -14.02 46.73 7.32
C ARG A 386 -13.68 47.73 6.21
N LEU A 387 -12.41 47.83 5.82
CA LEU A 387 -11.98 48.70 4.72
C LEU A 387 -12.50 48.17 3.36
N ALA A 388 -12.35 46.87 3.07
CA ALA A 388 -12.81 46.25 1.81
C ALA A 388 -14.32 46.33 1.62
N VAL A 389 -15.10 46.19 2.69
CA VAL A 389 -16.59 46.37 2.66
C VAL A 389 -16.96 47.81 2.39
N ALA A 390 -16.28 48.77 3.04
CA ALA A 390 -16.58 50.20 2.86
C ALA A 390 -16.11 50.73 1.49
N VAL A 391 -14.94 50.24 1.03
CA VAL A 391 -14.28 50.69 -0.21
C VAL A 391 -13.62 49.47 -0.89
N PRO A 392 -14.35 48.74 -1.76
CA PRO A 392 -13.84 47.55 -2.42
C PRO A 392 -12.55 47.77 -3.22
N GLU A 393 -12.39 48.95 -3.80
CA GLU A 393 -11.20 49.32 -4.58
C GLU A 393 -9.91 49.40 -3.74
N SER A 394 -10.05 49.40 -2.42
CA SER A 394 -8.89 49.33 -1.51
C SER A 394 -8.07 48.05 -1.62
N GLU A 395 -8.67 46.91 -2.04
CA GLU A 395 -7.95 45.67 -2.28
C GLU A 395 -6.93 45.84 -3.42
N SER A 396 -7.35 46.40 -4.55
CA SER A 396 -6.46 46.65 -5.69
C SER A 396 -5.34 47.64 -5.35
N LEU A 397 -5.61 48.64 -4.54
CA LEU A 397 -4.60 49.59 -4.08
C LEU A 397 -3.58 48.89 -3.17
N LEU A 398 -4.02 48.07 -2.22
CA LEU A 398 -3.16 47.33 -1.31
C LEU A 398 -2.34 46.27 -2.02
N GLU A 399 -2.87 45.59 -3.03
CA GLU A 399 -2.13 44.63 -3.87
C GLU A 399 -1.00 45.32 -4.64
N ARG A 400 -1.30 46.46 -5.28
CA ARG A 400 -0.27 47.24 -6.01
C ARG A 400 0.75 47.86 -5.07
N ALA A 401 0.35 48.38 -3.89
CA ALA A 401 1.27 48.87 -2.88
C ALA A 401 2.19 47.79 -2.38
N PHE A 402 1.70 46.60 -2.14
CA PHE A 402 2.49 45.42 -1.74
C PHE A 402 3.47 44.99 -2.83
N ALA A 403 3.06 44.96 -4.09
CA ALA A 403 3.93 44.70 -5.23
C ALA A 403 5.06 45.76 -5.36
N ALA A 404 4.82 46.99 -4.94
CA ALA A 404 5.80 48.05 -4.86
C ALA A 404 6.70 48.04 -3.58
N GLY A 405 6.59 46.98 -2.74
CA GLY A 405 7.43 46.79 -1.55
C GLY A 405 6.89 47.44 -0.28
N GLU A 406 5.67 48.00 -0.28
CA GLU A 406 5.06 48.62 0.87
C GLU A 406 4.47 47.58 1.86
N SER A 407 4.47 47.90 3.16
CA SER A 407 3.87 47.04 4.17
C SER A 407 2.31 47.10 4.10
N ALA A 408 1.68 46.02 3.72
CA ALA A 408 0.20 45.92 3.62
C ALA A 408 -0.48 46.30 4.95
N GLY A 409 0.05 45.92 6.09
CA GLY A 409 -0.47 46.24 7.41
C GLY A 409 -0.45 47.74 7.71
N SER A 410 0.66 48.43 7.38
CA SER A 410 0.81 49.86 7.55
C SER A 410 -0.13 50.64 6.65
N GLN A 411 -0.21 50.25 5.37
CA GLN A 411 -1.11 50.85 4.37
C GLN A 411 -2.59 50.72 4.79
N THR A 412 -3.00 49.52 5.23
CA THR A 412 -4.34 49.23 5.73
C THR A 412 -4.69 50.12 6.95
N ALA A 413 -3.76 50.26 7.90
CA ALA A 413 -3.99 51.06 9.07
C ALA A 413 -4.18 52.56 8.75
N GLN A 414 -3.39 53.07 7.78
CA GLN A 414 -3.52 54.44 7.30
C GLN A 414 -4.86 54.66 6.56
N LEU A 415 -5.24 53.77 5.65
CA LEU A 415 -6.50 53.86 4.92
C LEU A 415 -7.71 53.77 5.85
N LEU A 416 -7.67 52.99 6.92
CA LEU A 416 -8.72 52.94 7.92
C LEU A 416 -8.86 54.26 8.68
N ARG A 417 -7.76 54.92 9.03
CA ARG A 417 -7.81 56.26 9.62
C ARG A 417 -8.45 57.30 8.68
N LEU A 418 -8.11 57.19 7.38
CA LEU A 418 -8.69 58.06 6.36
C LEU A 418 -10.21 57.75 6.14
N LEU A 419 -10.61 56.45 6.25
CA LEU A 419 -11.99 56.04 6.21
C LEU A 419 -12.79 56.66 7.39
N ASP A 420 -12.22 56.62 8.59
CA ASP A 420 -12.84 57.15 9.80
C ASP A 420 -12.95 58.68 9.75
N LEU A 421 -11.99 59.39 9.13
CA LEU A 421 -11.92 60.84 9.02
C LEU A 421 -12.83 61.40 7.89
N TYR A 422 -12.81 60.75 6.73
CA TYR A 422 -13.37 61.33 5.50
C TYR A 422 -14.57 60.56 4.97
N GLY A 423 -14.88 59.40 5.52
CA GLY A 423 -15.97 58.52 5.10
C GLY A 423 -15.69 57.75 3.82
N GLY A 424 -16.51 56.71 3.58
CA GLY A 424 -16.28 55.74 2.48
C GLY A 424 -16.36 56.34 1.08
N ALA A 425 -17.28 57.28 0.85
CA ALA A 425 -17.49 57.87 -0.47
C ALA A 425 -16.32 58.76 -0.93
N ALA A 426 -15.76 59.57 -0.02
CA ALA A 426 -14.60 60.38 -0.31
C ALA A 426 -13.35 59.55 -0.51
N LEU A 427 -13.12 58.56 0.38
CA LEU A 427 -12.00 57.67 0.31
C LEU A 427 -12.02 56.85 -1.00
N ARG A 428 -13.18 56.36 -1.44
CA ARG A 428 -13.34 55.64 -2.70
C ARG A 428 -12.89 56.46 -3.90
N ARG A 429 -13.32 57.74 -3.97
CA ARG A 429 -12.89 58.64 -5.05
C ARG A 429 -11.39 58.82 -5.07
N ALA A 430 -10.82 59.11 -3.92
CA ALA A 430 -9.37 59.34 -3.80
C ALA A 430 -8.53 58.06 -4.12
N ILE A 431 -9.01 56.88 -3.74
CA ILE A 431 -8.37 55.61 -4.09
C ILE A 431 -8.40 55.35 -5.60
N ARG A 432 -9.54 55.62 -6.28
CA ARG A 432 -9.62 55.49 -7.73
C ARG A 432 -8.66 56.44 -8.43
N GLU A 433 -8.62 57.71 -8.03
CA GLU A 433 -7.70 58.69 -8.57
C GLU A 433 -6.22 58.30 -8.33
N ALA A 434 -5.90 57.75 -7.17
CA ALA A 434 -4.54 57.26 -6.88
C ALA A 434 -4.15 56.05 -7.77
N LEU A 435 -5.11 55.15 -8.04
CA LEU A 435 -4.90 54.01 -8.92
C LEU A 435 -4.75 54.44 -10.40
N GLU A 436 -5.52 55.45 -10.86
CA GLU A 436 -5.45 55.99 -12.20
C GLU A 436 -4.11 56.72 -12.43
N ARG A 437 -3.55 57.34 -11.39
CA ARG A 437 -2.26 58.03 -11.42
C ARG A 437 -1.07 57.12 -11.18
N ASP A 438 -1.29 55.82 -11.01
CA ASP A 438 -0.27 54.81 -10.68
C ASP A 438 0.57 55.16 -9.41
N THR A 439 -0.08 55.73 -8.42
CA THR A 439 0.50 56.09 -7.14
C THR A 439 -0.22 55.33 -5.99
N PRO A 440 -0.11 53.99 -5.93
CA PRO A 440 -0.91 53.13 -5.06
C PRO A 440 -0.39 53.14 -3.61
N ARG A 441 -0.40 54.28 -2.93
CA ARG A 441 0.01 54.45 -1.54
C ARG A 441 -1.04 55.22 -0.73
N ALA A 442 -1.18 54.83 0.55
CA ALA A 442 -2.09 55.52 1.45
C ALA A 442 -1.74 57.01 1.63
N SER A 443 -0.47 57.40 1.55
CA SER A 443 -0.03 58.77 1.57
C SER A 443 -0.52 59.58 0.36
N SER A 444 -0.49 58.99 -0.83
CA SER A 444 -1.06 59.61 -2.05
C SER A 444 -2.55 59.81 -1.93
N VAL A 445 -3.27 58.80 -1.38
CA VAL A 445 -4.71 58.91 -1.11
C VAL A 445 -5.00 60.03 -0.10
N ALA A 446 -4.19 60.16 0.96
CA ALA A 446 -4.31 61.29 1.93
C ALA A 446 -4.13 62.64 1.28
N PHE A 447 -3.10 62.80 0.43
CA PHE A 447 -2.87 64.01 -0.33
C PHE A 447 -4.06 64.39 -1.20
N LEU A 448 -4.63 63.45 -1.92
CA LEU A 448 -5.78 63.66 -2.79
C LEU A 448 -7.02 64.07 -1.98
N LEU A 449 -7.26 63.46 -0.83
CA LEU A 449 -8.32 63.86 0.09
C LEU A 449 -8.15 65.27 0.61
N HIS A 450 -6.96 65.65 1.03
CA HIS A 450 -6.66 67.02 1.49
C HIS A 450 -6.82 68.03 0.36
N ARG A 451 -6.43 67.71 -0.87
CA ARG A 451 -6.63 68.55 -2.04
C ARG A 451 -8.11 68.76 -2.38
N GLN A 452 -8.94 67.73 -2.26
CA GLN A 452 -10.36 67.82 -2.51
C GLN A 452 -11.13 68.68 -1.50
N LEU A 453 -10.56 68.87 -0.32
CA LEU A 453 -11.16 69.67 0.77
C LEU A 453 -10.55 71.09 0.88
N ARG A 454 -9.51 71.39 0.11
CA ARG A 454 -9.06 72.79 0.04
C ARG A 454 -10.16 73.66 -0.58
N PRO A 455 -10.55 74.74 0.08
CA PRO A 455 -11.42 75.71 -0.56
C PRO A 455 -10.76 76.22 -1.84
N ALA A 456 -11.57 76.54 -2.84
CA ALA A 456 -11.07 77.13 -4.06
C ALA A 456 -10.15 78.30 -3.70
N PRO A 457 -9.00 78.44 -4.39
CA PRO A 457 -8.13 79.56 -4.13
C PRO A 457 -8.99 80.81 -4.18
N LEU A 458 -8.86 81.64 -3.17
CA LEU A 458 -9.52 82.94 -3.13
C LEU A 458 -9.16 83.65 -4.44
N PRO A 459 -10.16 84.30 -5.11
CA PRO A 459 -9.84 85.07 -6.31
C PRO A 459 -8.75 86.05 -5.99
N ALA A 460 -7.84 86.22 -6.95
CA ALA A 460 -6.78 87.21 -6.81
C ALA A 460 -7.33 88.51 -6.27
N VAL A 461 -6.73 89.07 -5.25
CA VAL A 461 -7.13 90.34 -4.66
C VAL A 461 -6.96 91.40 -5.73
N ASP A 462 -8.07 92.08 -6.11
CA ASP A 462 -8.00 93.20 -7.05
C ASP A 462 -7.36 94.39 -6.35
N LEU A 463 -6.08 94.64 -6.71
CA LEU A 463 -5.24 95.70 -6.16
C LEU A 463 -5.47 97.03 -6.92
N SER A 464 -6.28 97.07 -7.94
CA SER A 464 -6.54 98.27 -8.74
C SER A 464 -7.03 99.51 -7.93
N ARG A 465 -7.56 99.26 -6.73
CA ARG A 465 -7.98 100.31 -5.79
C ARG A 465 -6.95 100.68 -4.74
N HIS A 466 -5.73 100.07 -4.75
CA HIS A 466 -4.65 100.35 -3.84
C HIS A 466 -3.31 100.42 -4.60
N PRO A 467 -3.09 101.49 -5.31
CA PRO A 467 -1.92 101.65 -6.17
C PRO A 467 -0.54 101.61 -5.38
N GLU A 468 -0.62 101.86 -4.08
CA GLU A 468 0.53 101.73 -3.17
C GLU A 468 0.95 100.30 -2.96
N ALA A 469 0.02 99.36 -3.04
CA ALA A 469 0.27 97.94 -2.90
C ALA A 469 0.72 97.26 -4.26
N GLU A 470 0.33 97.89 -5.37
CA GLU A 470 0.73 97.45 -6.74
C GLU A 470 2.22 97.82 -6.99
N ALA A 471 2.77 98.82 -6.27
CA ALA A 471 4.15 99.24 -6.36
C ALA A 471 5.11 98.48 -5.41
N LEU A 472 4.62 97.61 -4.58
CA LEU A 472 5.41 96.75 -3.69
C LEU A 472 6.07 95.60 -4.46
N ASP A 473 7.35 95.75 -4.77
CA ASP A 473 8.16 94.65 -5.34
C ASP A 473 8.53 93.67 -4.20
N VAL A 474 7.70 92.64 -4.04
CA VAL A 474 7.96 91.57 -3.10
C VAL A 474 8.90 90.57 -3.79
N ARG A 475 10.21 90.65 -3.47
CA ARG A 475 11.13 89.60 -3.95
C ARG A 475 10.90 88.34 -3.20
N PRO A 476 10.65 87.24 -3.93
CA PRO A 476 10.53 85.91 -3.30
C PRO A 476 11.82 85.59 -2.51
N HIS A 477 11.67 85.01 -1.34
CA HIS A 477 12.81 84.42 -0.64
C HIS A 477 13.52 83.43 -1.50
N ASP A 478 14.86 83.52 -1.56
CA ASP A 478 15.72 82.59 -2.28
C ASP A 478 15.59 81.20 -1.63
N LEU A 479 15.16 80.25 -2.37
CA LEU A 479 14.95 78.88 -1.88
C LEU A 479 16.31 78.20 -1.51
N GLU A 480 17.43 78.66 -2.06
CA GLU A 480 18.75 78.12 -1.73
C GLU A 480 19.15 78.41 -0.26
N THR A 481 18.57 79.44 0.37
CA THR A 481 18.76 79.68 1.78
C THR A 481 18.14 78.63 2.70
N TYR A 482 17.13 77.88 2.25
CA TYR A 482 16.55 76.78 2.98
C TYR A 482 17.34 75.47 2.83
N ASP A 483 18.08 75.33 1.72
CA ASP A 483 18.92 74.17 1.51
C ASP A 483 20.22 74.27 2.40
N GLU A 484 20.67 75.47 2.80
CA GLU A 484 21.72 75.66 3.79
C GLU A 484 21.31 75.23 5.20
N LEU A 485 20.06 75.40 5.56
CA LEU A 485 19.50 74.96 6.86
C LEU A 485 19.26 73.48 6.95
N ALA A 486 19.27 72.80 5.85
CA ALA A 486 19.08 71.33 5.78
C ALA A 486 20.40 70.54 5.76
N ARG A 487 21.57 71.21 5.74
CA ARG A 487 22.85 70.51 5.85
C ARG A 487 23.07 70.09 7.30
N PRO A 488 23.30 68.82 7.61
CA PRO A 488 23.67 68.40 8.95
C PRO A 488 25.01 69.14 9.32
N HIS A 489 25.01 69.71 10.49
CA HIS A 489 26.24 70.22 11.12
C HIS A 489 27.15 69.01 11.42
N ASP A 490 28.28 68.89 10.70
CA ASP A 490 29.39 68.01 11.05
C ASP A 490 30.12 68.59 12.27
N ASP A 491 29.54 68.49 13.45
CA ASP A 491 30.20 68.68 14.73
C ASP A 491 29.92 67.45 15.59
N ASP A 492 30.69 66.36 15.35
CA ASP A 492 30.99 65.32 16.34
C ASP A 492 32.00 64.31 15.75
N ALA A 493 33.17 64.83 15.37
CA ALA A 493 34.38 64.03 15.21
C ALA A 493 35.50 64.66 16.02
N GLU A 494 35.47 64.41 17.38
CA GLU A 494 36.61 64.38 18.28
C GLU A 494 36.11 64.28 19.74
N SER A 495 36.00 63.00 20.22
CA SER A 495 36.39 62.61 21.60
C SER A 495 36.17 61.11 21.76
#